data_2b5f51cd1dead18e17ac7b3eac55e911
#
_entry.id   2b5f51cd1dead18e17ac7b3eac55e911
#
_cell.length_a   1.000
_cell.length_b   1.000
_cell.length_c   1.000
_cell.angle_alpha   90.00
_cell.angle_beta   90.00
_cell.angle_gamma   90.00
#
_symmetry.space_group_name_H-M   'P 1'
#
loop_
_entity.id
_entity.type
_entity.pdbx_description
1 polymer ?
#
loop_
_entity_poly.entity_id
_entity_poly.type
_entity_poly.pdbx_seq_one_letter_code
_entity_poly.pdbx_strand_id
1 'polypeptide(L)'
;MGREVIIIGQQDPRVVRTNDRLRQALSQLLQHKAFRQISVQQLTKTAEITRGTFYLHYKDKADLLAQTEQQVITEWFDAAKTTLAPDGELTRGFALGPALRYVDTNHQILSVLFDPQFSQFRPRLRQRFSQELQTYSQHVPVTSNPPLDVQITFLTASFLGLVEAWLADNRRYRPDFLAQSFRQLAASEVTLLADWFSLVGLDSALVTEKA
;
A
#
# COMPACT_ATOMS: atom_id res chain seq x y z
N MET A 1 9.21 18.21 -40.34
CA MET A 1 8.48 18.36 -39.08
C MET A 1 8.89 17.22 -38.19
N GLY A 2 9.90 17.46 -37.34
CA GLY A 2 10.42 16.45 -36.39
C GLY A 2 9.50 16.33 -35.19
N ARG A 3 9.07 15.12 -34.88
CA ARG A 3 8.41 14.81 -33.60
C ARG A 3 9.52 14.73 -32.54
N GLU A 4 9.58 15.72 -31.67
CA GLU A 4 10.30 15.60 -30.39
C GLU A 4 9.66 14.48 -29.59
N VAL A 5 10.39 13.38 -29.46
CA VAL A 5 10.08 12.34 -28.47
C VAL A 5 10.48 12.93 -27.11
N ILE A 6 9.49 13.33 -26.31
CA ILE A 6 9.70 13.69 -24.90
C ILE A 6 10.16 12.41 -24.20
N ILE A 7 11.45 12.26 -24.02
CA ILE A 7 12.04 11.23 -23.14
C ILE A 7 11.66 11.65 -21.73
N ILE A 8 10.67 10.97 -21.15
CA ILE A 8 10.30 11.08 -19.73
C ILE A 8 11.56 10.73 -18.96
N GLY A 9 12.11 11.71 -18.23
CA GLY A 9 13.45 11.74 -17.69
C GLY A 9 13.82 10.50 -16.88
N GLN A 10 14.85 9.81 -17.31
CA GLN A 10 15.63 8.95 -16.42
C GLN A 10 16.18 9.83 -15.30
N GLN A 11 15.71 9.61 -14.07
CA GLN A 11 16.32 10.25 -12.91
C GLN A 11 17.79 9.92 -12.89
N ASP A 12 18.65 10.93 -12.65
CA ASP A 12 20.09 10.73 -12.54
C ASP A 12 20.38 9.57 -11.55
N PRO A 13 21.13 8.54 -11.97
CA PRO A 13 21.44 7.40 -11.10
C PRO A 13 22.06 7.77 -9.75
N ARG A 14 22.72 8.94 -9.66
CA ARG A 14 23.26 9.49 -8.42
C ARG A 14 22.14 9.92 -7.48
N VAL A 15 21.09 10.55 -8.02
CA VAL A 15 19.91 10.97 -7.26
C VAL A 15 19.19 9.75 -6.69
N VAL A 16 18.93 8.74 -7.53
CA VAL A 16 18.28 7.49 -7.12
C VAL A 16 19.07 6.84 -5.97
N ARG A 17 20.39 6.70 -6.13
CA ARG A 17 21.25 6.08 -5.10
C ARG A 17 21.28 6.88 -3.80
N THR A 18 21.24 8.21 -3.86
CA THR A 18 21.18 9.07 -2.67
C THR A 18 19.84 8.90 -1.94
N ASN A 19 18.72 8.86 -2.68
CA ASN A 19 17.40 8.65 -2.13
C ASN A 19 17.28 7.27 -1.46
N ASP A 20 17.80 6.22 -2.09
CA ASP A 20 17.81 4.87 -1.51
C ASP A 20 18.62 4.80 -0.20
N ARG A 21 19.79 5.42 -0.15
CA ARG A 21 20.60 5.51 1.07
C ARG A 21 19.87 6.23 2.20
N LEU A 22 19.20 7.34 1.89
CA LEU A 22 18.43 8.10 2.88
C LEU A 22 17.20 7.32 3.36
N ARG A 23 16.52 6.60 2.47
CA ARG A 23 15.38 5.72 2.82
C ARG A 23 15.83 4.58 3.73
N GLN A 24 16.94 3.92 3.42
CA GLN A 24 17.53 2.88 4.27
C GLN A 24 17.94 3.42 5.63
N ALA A 25 18.60 4.57 5.66
CA ALA A 25 18.98 5.23 6.90
C ALA A 25 17.78 5.60 7.77
N LEU A 26 16.70 6.12 7.15
CA LEU A 26 15.45 6.40 7.84
C LEU A 26 14.86 5.12 8.43
N SER A 27 14.75 4.04 7.65
CA SER A 27 14.25 2.74 8.10
C SER A 27 15.03 2.19 9.29
N GLN A 28 16.36 2.21 9.23
CA GLN A 28 17.23 1.76 10.32
C GLN A 28 17.04 2.58 11.61
N LEU A 29 16.98 3.90 11.49
CA LEU A 29 16.81 4.77 12.65
C LEU A 29 15.44 4.62 13.31
N LEU A 30 14.40 4.42 12.51
CA LEU A 30 13.04 4.22 12.97
C LEU A 30 12.84 2.92 13.76
N GLN A 31 13.67 1.90 13.55
CA GLN A 31 13.65 0.67 14.36
C GLN A 31 14.00 0.90 15.84
N HIS A 32 14.72 1.99 16.13
CA HIS A 32 15.25 2.24 17.47
C HIS A 32 14.78 3.56 18.08
N LYS A 33 14.16 4.45 17.30
CA LYS A 33 13.79 5.81 17.71
C LYS A 33 12.50 6.25 17.06
N ALA A 34 11.66 6.96 17.83
CA ALA A 34 10.53 7.67 17.25
C ALA A 34 11.01 8.72 16.23
N PHE A 35 10.25 8.92 15.16
CA PHE A 35 10.58 9.86 14.08
C PHE A 35 10.93 11.27 14.60
N ARG A 36 10.22 11.76 15.63
CA ARG A 36 10.47 13.07 16.25
C ARG A 36 11.90 13.19 16.80
N GLN A 37 12.51 12.10 17.25
CA GLN A 37 13.84 12.04 17.84
C GLN A 37 14.97 11.93 16.80
N ILE A 38 14.62 11.62 15.56
CA ILE A 38 15.57 11.52 14.46
C ILE A 38 15.89 12.92 13.94
N SER A 39 17.19 13.24 13.86
CA SER A 39 17.69 14.50 13.28
C SER A 39 18.23 14.30 11.87
N VAL A 40 18.27 15.38 11.07
CA VAL A 40 18.92 15.37 9.75
C VAL A 40 20.40 14.95 9.86
N GLN A 41 21.08 15.33 10.94
CA GLN A 41 22.46 14.93 11.18
C GLN A 41 22.63 13.41 11.34
N GLN A 42 21.68 12.75 12.04
CA GLN A 42 21.69 11.30 12.17
C GLN A 42 21.38 10.63 10.84
N LEU A 43 20.39 11.12 10.10
CA LEU A 43 20.05 10.61 8.76
C LEU A 43 21.25 10.67 7.81
N THR A 44 21.91 11.84 7.72
CA THR A 44 23.06 12.02 6.83
C THR A 44 24.27 11.20 7.24
N LYS A 45 24.51 11.06 8.56
CA LYS A 45 25.59 10.19 9.08
C LYS A 45 25.32 8.72 8.74
N THR A 46 24.10 8.23 8.97
CA THR A 46 23.72 6.84 8.69
C THR A 46 23.68 6.55 7.17
N ALA A 47 23.26 7.53 6.36
CA ALA A 47 23.27 7.42 4.90
C ALA A 47 24.64 7.65 4.26
N GLU A 48 25.68 8.01 5.04
CA GLU A 48 27.02 8.35 4.56
C GLU A 48 27.02 9.44 3.49
N ILE A 49 26.27 10.50 3.72
CA ILE A 49 26.20 11.69 2.85
C ILE A 49 26.43 12.97 3.66
N THR A 50 26.69 14.09 2.97
CA THR A 50 26.79 15.39 3.61
C THR A 50 25.41 16.00 3.89
N ARG A 51 25.32 16.94 4.85
CA ARG A 51 24.10 17.73 5.06
C ARG A 51 23.72 18.57 3.83
N GLY A 52 24.72 19.08 3.12
CA GLY A 52 24.48 19.79 1.85
C GLY A 52 23.79 18.90 0.83
N THR A 53 24.26 17.66 0.68
CA THR A 53 23.62 16.67 -0.19
C THR A 53 22.18 16.40 0.23
N PHE A 54 21.89 16.29 1.53
CA PHE A 54 20.50 16.11 2.01
C PHE A 54 19.60 17.26 1.55
N TYR A 55 20.02 18.51 1.77
CA TYR A 55 19.20 19.69 1.45
C TYR A 55 19.07 19.99 -0.06
N LEU A 56 19.86 19.34 -0.91
CA LEU A 56 19.63 19.33 -2.36
C LEU A 56 18.40 18.48 -2.75
N HIS A 57 18.04 17.49 -1.94
CA HIS A 57 16.96 16.54 -2.24
C HIS A 57 15.69 16.78 -1.41
N TYR A 58 15.83 17.21 -0.16
CA TYR A 58 14.74 17.30 0.80
C TYR A 58 14.81 18.62 1.59
N LYS A 59 13.67 19.25 1.79
CA LYS A 59 13.54 20.47 2.60
C LYS A 59 13.88 20.20 4.07
N ASP A 60 13.39 19.08 4.58
CA ASP A 60 13.56 18.62 5.96
C ASP A 60 13.29 17.11 6.06
N LYS A 61 13.34 16.57 7.29
CA LYS A 61 13.07 15.15 7.53
C LYS A 61 11.60 14.75 7.31
N ALA A 62 10.67 15.68 7.44
CA ALA A 62 9.24 15.40 7.20
C ALA A 62 8.98 15.27 5.69
N ASP A 63 9.65 16.07 4.87
CA ASP A 63 9.63 15.93 3.41
C ASP A 63 10.24 14.59 2.97
N LEU A 64 11.38 14.18 3.55
CA LEU A 64 11.95 12.84 3.31
C LEU A 64 10.92 11.73 3.65
N LEU A 65 10.26 11.80 4.81
CA LEU A 65 9.26 10.79 5.19
C LEU A 65 8.09 10.77 4.20
N ALA A 66 7.54 11.93 3.86
CA ALA A 66 6.40 12.05 2.95
C ALA A 66 6.73 11.50 1.54
N GLN A 67 7.93 11.78 1.02
CA GLN A 67 8.38 11.24 -0.26
C GLN A 67 8.63 9.73 -0.17
N THR A 68 9.20 9.23 0.95
CA THR A 68 9.36 7.80 1.20
C THR A 68 8.01 7.07 1.23
N GLU A 69 7.01 7.61 1.92
CA GLU A 69 5.65 7.05 1.92
C GLU A 69 5.08 6.95 0.51
N GLN A 70 5.17 8.03 -0.26
CA GLN A 70 4.67 8.07 -1.63
C GLN A 70 5.38 7.08 -2.55
N GLN A 71 6.69 6.97 -2.41
CA GLN A 71 7.51 6.04 -3.18
C GLN A 71 7.15 4.58 -2.85
N VAL A 72 7.04 4.23 -1.56
CA VAL A 72 6.66 2.88 -1.13
C VAL A 72 5.27 2.49 -1.65
N ILE A 73 4.31 3.43 -1.62
CA ILE A 73 2.97 3.19 -2.19
C ILE A 73 3.09 2.90 -3.70
N THR A 74 3.85 3.72 -4.43
CA THR A 74 4.03 3.55 -5.88
C THR A 74 4.68 2.20 -6.20
N GLU A 75 5.79 1.88 -5.53
CA GLU A 75 6.52 0.61 -5.71
C GLU A 75 5.64 -0.61 -5.40
N TRP A 76 4.82 -0.53 -4.35
CA TRP A 76 3.91 -1.61 -3.99
C TRP A 76 2.86 -1.85 -5.06
N PHE A 77 2.22 -0.78 -5.55
CA PHE A 77 1.25 -0.90 -6.63
C PHE A 77 1.89 -1.35 -7.95
N ASP A 78 3.09 -0.89 -8.26
CA ASP A 78 3.83 -1.32 -9.45
C ASP A 78 4.23 -2.80 -9.38
N ALA A 79 4.64 -3.29 -8.20
CA ALA A 79 4.89 -4.72 -7.98
C ALA A 79 3.62 -5.57 -8.12
N ALA A 80 2.46 -5.01 -7.78
CA ALA A 80 1.17 -5.68 -7.82
C ALA A 80 0.46 -5.59 -9.18
N LYS A 81 0.93 -4.77 -10.11
CA LYS A 81 0.30 -4.64 -11.44
C LYS A 81 0.32 -5.96 -12.18
N THR A 82 -0.86 -6.38 -12.66
CA THR A 82 -0.98 -7.44 -13.64
C THR A 82 -1.10 -6.84 -15.02
N THR A 83 -0.32 -7.34 -15.99
CA THR A 83 -0.28 -6.81 -17.34
C THR A 83 -0.87 -7.74 -18.39
N LEU A 84 -1.23 -8.97 -18.03
CA LEU A 84 -1.73 -9.95 -19.01
C LEU A 84 -2.83 -10.83 -18.41
N ALA A 85 -3.99 -10.82 -19.05
CA ALA A 85 -4.91 -11.95 -19.02
C ALA A 85 -4.39 -13.07 -19.94
N PRO A 86 -4.80 -14.34 -19.72
CA PRO A 86 -4.41 -15.47 -20.58
C PRO A 86 -4.77 -15.31 -22.06
N ASP A 87 -5.70 -14.43 -22.39
CA ASP A 87 -6.16 -14.07 -23.75
C ASP A 87 -5.44 -12.87 -24.36
N GLY A 88 -4.46 -12.29 -23.66
CA GLY A 88 -3.67 -11.14 -24.14
C GLY A 88 -4.33 -9.78 -23.90
N GLU A 89 -5.53 -9.70 -23.32
CA GLU A 89 -6.10 -8.43 -22.90
C GLU A 89 -5.38 -7.87 -21.66
N LEU A 90 -5.14 -6.55 -21.69
CA LEU A 90 -4.58 -5.80 -20.56
C LEU A 90 -5.62 -5.72 -19.43
N THR A 91 -5.64 -6.70 -18.55
CA THR A 91 -6.44 -6.60 -17.32
C THR A 91 -5.69 -5.78 -16.30
N ARG A 92 -6.22 -4.60 -16.00
CA ARG A 92 -5.78 -3.80 -14.85
C ARG A 92 -6.27 -4.51 -13.58
N GLY A 93 -5.39 -5.32 -12.98
CA GLY A 93 -5.67 -6.01 -11.75
C GLY A 93 -4.58 -5.78 -10.70
N PHE A 94 -4.88 -6.19 -9.48
CA PHE A 94 -3.93 -6.17 -8.36
C PHE A 94 -3.56 -7.60 -8.00
N ALA A 95 -2.33 -8.00 -8.32
CA ALA A 95 -1.80 -9.34 -8.06
C ALA A 95 -1.41 -9.47 -6.57
N LEU A 96 -2.21 -10.20 -5.80
CA LEU A 96 -2.00 -10.38 -4.36
C LEU A 96 -0.65 -11.03 -4.02
N GLY A 97 -0.21 -12.04 -4.78
CA GLY A 97 1.06 -12.71 -4.56
C GLY A 97 2.25 -11.75 -4.65
N PRO A 98 2.48 -11.08 -5.79
CA PRO A 98 3.53 -10.06 -5.91
C PRO A 98 3.40 -8.93 -4.89
N ALA A 99 2.17 -8.45 -4.59
CA ALA A 99 1.92 -7.44 -3.58
C ALA A 99 2.43 -7.85 -2.20
N LEU A 100 2.10 -9.07 -1.77
CA LEU A 100 2.51 -9.58 -0.46
C LEU A 100 3.99 -9.95 -0.41
N ARG A 101 4.59 -10.38 -1.52
CA ARG A 101 6.05 -10.55 -1.61
C ARG A 101 6.78 -9.20 -1.50
N TYR A 102 6.24 -8.12 -2.06
CA TYR A 102 6.77 -6.78 -1.85
C TYR A 102 6.73 -6.39 -0.36
N VAL A 103 5.60 -6.65 0.31
CA VAL A 103 5.46 -6.42 1.76
C VAL A 103 6.48 -7.22 2.55
N ASP A 104 6.67 -8.50 2.22
CA ASP A 104 7.62 -9.38 2.90
C ASP A 104 9.06 -8.89 2.75
N THR A 105 9.45 -8.48 1.55
CA THR A 105 10.79 -7.96 1.26
C THR A 105 11.04 -6.62 1.96
N ASN A 106 10.03 -5.75 2.03
CA ASN A 106 10.14 -4.40 2.59
C ASN A 106 9.54 -4.27 4.00
N HIS A 107 9.39 -5.38 4.72
CA HIS A 107 8.68 -5.44 6.00
C HIS A 107 9.22 -4.45 7.06
N GLN A 108 10.53 -4.19 7.07
CA GLN A 108 11.14 -3.31 8.06
C GLN A 108 10.61 -1.88 7.95
N ILE A 109 10.62 -1.32 6.75
CA ILE A 109 10.09 0.05 6.53
C ILE A 109 8.57 0.06 6.66
N LEU A 110 7.87 -0.96 6.14
CA LEU A 110 6.41 -1.03 6.19
C LEU A 110 5.89 -1.15 7.62
N SER A 111 6.51 -1.95 8.49
CA SER A 111 6.13 -2.05 9.91
C SER A 111 6.15 -0.70 10.61
N VAL A 112 7.07 0.18 10.22
CA VAL A 112 7.16 1.53 10.78
C VAL A 112 6.15 2.47 10.13
N LEU A 113 5.97 2.39 8.81
CA LEU A 113 5.04 3.26 8.09
C LEU A 113 3.57 2.96 8.45
N PHE A 114 3.25 1.73 8.81
CA PHE A 114 1.92 1.37 9.30
C PHE A 114 1.63 1.85 10.72
N ASP A 115 2.66 2.26 11.50
CA ASP A 115 2.44 2.83 12.83
C ASP A 115 1.83 4.23 12.71
N PRO A 116 0.60 4.45 13.21
CA PRO A 116 -0.11 5.72 13.08
C PRO A 116 0.55 6.88 13.85
N GLN A 117 1.48 6.58 14.78
CA GLN A 117 2.22 7.61 15.50
C GLN A 117 3.23 8.34 14.63
N PHE A 118 3.66 7.74 13.52
CA PHE A 118 4.79 8.25 12.74
C PHE A 118 4.41 8.76 11.36
N SER A 119 3.33 8.27 10.75
CA SER A 119 3.10 8.53 9.35
C SER A 119 1.62 8.66 8.96
N GLN A 120 1.39 9.28 7.79
CA GLN A 120 0.10 9.32 7.10
C GLN A 120 0.00 8.21 6.04
N PHE A 121 0.86 7.20 6.11
CA PHE A 121 0.95 6.14 5.12
C PHE A 121 -0.37 5.37 4.97
N ARG A 122 -0.95 4.92 6.09
CA ARG A 122 -2.18 4.14 6.09
C ARG A 122 -3.38 4.88 5.44
N PRO A 123 -3.70 6.14 5.78
CA PRO A 123 -4.73 6.91 5.09
C PRO A 123 -4.46 7.06 3.59
N ARG A 124 -3.22 7.37 3.19
CA ARG A 124 -2.83 7.54 1.80
C ARG A 124 -2.95 6.23 1.02
N LEU A 125 -2.48 5.13 1.60
CA LEU A 125 -2.58 3.80 1.02
C LEU A 125 -4.04 3.37 0.84
N ARG A 126 -4.89 3.59 1.86
CA ARG A 126 -6.33 3.36 1.78
C ARG A 126 -6.98 4.15 0.64
N GLN A 127 -6.66 5.42 0.53
CA GLN A 127 -7.16 6.28 -0.54
C GLN A 127 -6.75 5.73 -1.91
N ARG A 128 -5.49 5.32 -2.07
CA ARG A 128 -4.99 4.75 -3.32
C ARG A 128 -5.70 3.46 -3.69
N PHE A 129 -5.89 2.53 -2.75
CA PHE A 129 -6.66 1.30 -2.99
C PHE A 129 -8.11 1.59 -3.40
N SER A 130 -8.77 2.50 -2.70
CA SER A 130 -10.15 2.87 -3.03
C SER A 130 -10.25 3.47 -4.44
N GLN A 131 -9.31 4.31 -4.85
CA GLN A 131 -9.28 4.89 -6.19
C GLN A 131 -9.05 3.83 -7.27
N GLU A 132 -8.14 2.88 -7.07
CA GLU A 132 -7.88 1.80 -8.02
C GLU A 132 -9.08 0.87 -8.16
N LEU A 133 -9.73 0.48 -7.05
CA LEU A 133 -10.94 -0.35 -7.07
C LEU A 133 -12.11 0.38 -7.75
N GLN A 134 -12.28 1.67 -7.51
CA GLN A 134 -13.29 2.48 -8.17
C GLN A 134 -13.04 2.58 -9.69
N THR A 135 -11.79 2.76 -10.09
CA THR A 135 -11.41 2.77 -11.51
C THR A 135 -11.67 1.41 -12.15
N TYR A 136 -11.31 0.32 -11.47
CA TYR A 136 -11.56 -1.04 -11.94
C TYR A 136 -13.05 -1.33 -12.12
N SER A 137 -13.89 -0.90 -11.19
CA SER A 137 -15.33 -1.13 -11.24
C SER A 137 -16.04 -0.49 -12.44
N GLN A 138 -15.42 0.51 -13.07
CA GLN A 138 -15.98 1.11 -14.31
C GLN A 138 -15.82 0.21 -15.54
N HIS A 139 -14.98 -0.83 -15.46
CA HIS A 139 -14.64 -1.71 -16.57
C HIS A 139 -15.18 -3.13 -16.41
N VAL A 140 -15.82 -3.42 -15.29
CA VAL A 140 -16.39 -4.76 -15.01
C VAL A 140 -17.84 -4.63 -14.54
N PRO A 141 -18.72 -5.59 -14.90
CA PRO A 141 -20.08 -5.60 -14.37
C PRO A 141 -20.02 -5.85 -12.86
N VAL A 142 -20.37 -4.83 -12.08
CA VAL A 142 -20.42 -4.91 -10.63
C VAL A 142 -21.89 -5.11 -10.23
N THR A 143 -22.15 -6.10 -9.39
CA THR A 143 -23.46 -6.26 -8.77
C THR A 143 -23.73 -5.08 -7.84
N SER A 144 -24.95 -4.53 -7.87
CA SER A 144 -25.31 -3.37 -7.06
C SER A 144 -25.60 -3.71 -5.58
N ASN A 145 -25.52 -4.97 -5.21
CA ASN A 145 -25.80 -5.42 -3.84
C ASN A 145 -24.69 -6.36 -3.34
N PRO A 146 -23.93 -6.00 -2.28
CA PRO A 146 -23.96 -4.70 -1.57
C PRO A 146 -23.55 -3.51 -2.47
N PRO A 147 -23.88 -2.25 -2.09
CA PRO A 147 -23.47 -1.07 -2.83
C PRO A 147 -21.95 -1.01 -3.04
N LEU A 148 -21.49 -0.43 -4.16
CA LEU A 148 -20.09 -0.41 -4.57
C LEU A 148 -19.15 0.22 -3.52
N ASP A 149 -19.56 1.31 -2.90
CA ASP A 149 -18.80 1.99 -1.85
C ASP A 149 -18.59 1.11 -0.61
N VAL A 150 -19.59 0.29 -0.26
CA VAL A 150 -19.49 -0.72 0.81
C VAL A 150 -18.50 -1.81 0.42
N GLN A 151 -18.59 -2.34 -0.81
CA GLN A 151 -17.66 -3.35 -1.32
C GLN A 151 -16.20 -2.83 -1.31
N ILE A 152 -15.97 -1.62 -1.83
CA ILE A 152 -14.63 -0.98 -1.85
C ILE A 152 -14.11 -0.78 -0.43
N THR A 153 -14.95 -0.29 0.48
CA THR A 153 -14.56 -0.07 1.87
C THR A 153 -14.19 -1.39 2.56
N PHE A 154 -15.00 -2.42 2.39
CA PHE A 154 -14.76 -3.75 2.96
C PHE A 154 -13.46 -4.37 2.43
N LEU A 155 -13.28 -4.44 1.11
CA LEU A 155 -12.10 -5.03 0.50
C LEU A 155 -10.81 -4.30 0.91
N THR A 156 -10.84 -2.96 0.88
CA THR A 156 -9.69 -2.15 1.27
C THR A 156 -9.34 -2.34 2.75
N ALA A 157 -10.34 -2.25 3.65
CA ALA A 157 -10.11 -2.37 5.08
C ALA A 157 -9.64 -3.78 5.47
N SER A 158 -10.24 -4.81 4.89
CA SER A 158 -9.88 -6.21 5.14
C SER A 158 -8.48 -6.52 4.68
N PHE A 159 -8.09 -6.09 3.48
CA PHE A 159 -6.74 -6.33 2.95
C PHE A 159 -5.68 -5.62 3.79
N LEU A 160 -5.87 -4.33 4.08
CA LEU A 160 -4.90 -3.57 4.88
C LEU A 160 -4.80 -4.10 6.31
N GLY A 161 -5.94 -4.45 6.93
CA GLY A 161 -5.95 -5.06 8.27
C GLY A 161 -5.23 -6.40 8.31
N LEU A 162 -5.38 -7.22 7.26
CA LEU A 162 -4.66 -8.49 7.14
C LEU A 162 -3.15 -8.28 7.02
N VAL A 163 -2.70 -7.31 6.21
CA VAL A 163 -1.28 -6.97 6.05
C VAL A 163 -0.69 -6.45 7.37
N GLU A 164 -1.39 -5.56 8.06
CA GLU A 164 -0.97 -5.04 9.36
C GLU A 164 -0.83 -6.16 10.41
N ALA A 165 -1.84 -7.02 10.52
CA ALA A 165 -1.79 -8.15 11.45
C ALA A 165 -0.65 -9.12 11.10
N TRP A 166 -0.42 -9.37 9.82
CA TRP A 166 0.67 -10.23 9.36
C TRP A 166 2.05 -9.65 9.68
N LEU A 167 2.26 -8.35 9.48
CA LEU A 167 3.50 -7.66 9.86
C LEU A 167 3.71 -7.70 11.38
N ALA A 168 2.66 -7.47 12.18
CA ALA A 168 2.72 -7.50 13.63
C ALA A 168 3.01 -8.91 14.20
N ASP A 169 2.56 -9.96 13.51
CA ASP A 169 2.80 -11.38 13.86
C ASP A 169 4.10 -11.94 13.22
N ASN A 170 5.10 -11.12 13.02
CA ASN A 170 6.39 -11.50 12.44
C ASN A 170 6.29 -12.28 11.12
N ARG A 171 5.23 -12.07 10.36
CA ARG A 171 5.01 -12.65 9.02
C ARG A 171 5.09 -14.20 9.03
N ARG A 172 4.44 -14.83 10.02
CA ARG A 172 4.50 -16.30 10.19
C ARG A 172 3.96 -17.10 9.02
N TYR A 173 3.13 -16.53 8.16
CA TYR A 173 2.62 -17.16 6.96
C TYR A 173 3.44 -16.74 5.73
N ARG A 174 3.55 -17.63 4.75
CA ARG A 174 4.16 -17.31 3.46
C ARG A 174 3.24 -16.36 2.67
N PRO A 175 3.80 -15.42 1.88
CA PRO A 175 3.02 -14.47 1.08
C PRO A 175 1.94 -15.13 0.20
N ASP A 176 2.29 -16.22 -0.49
CA ASP A 176 1.35 -16.91 -1.39
C ASP A 176 0.20 -17.57 -0.64
N PHE A 177 0.45 -18.14 0.56
CA PHE A 177 -0.59 -18.68 1.42
C PHE A 177 -1.56 -17.56 1.87
N LEU A 178 -1.03 -16.41 2.27
CA LEU A 178 -1.84 -15.28 2.70
C LEU A 178 -2.67 -14.72 1.54
N ALA A 179 -2.09 -14.68 0.32
CA ALA A 179 -2.80 -14.26 -0.90
C ALA A 179 -3.99 -15.18 -1.21
N GLN A 180 -3.79 -16.49 -1.15
CA GLN A 180 -4.86 -17.47 -1.34
C GLN A 180 -5.94 -17.35 -0.28
N SER A 181 -5.53 -17.22 0.99
CA SER A 181 -6.45 -17.06 2.12
C SER A 181 -7.31 -15.81 1.97
N PHE A 182 -6.70 -14.65 1.66
CA PHE A 182 -7.45 -13.42 1.44
C PHE A 182 -8.43 -13.55 0.28
N ARG A 183 -7.99 -14.09 -0.87
CA ARG A 183 -8.88 -14.30 -2.02
C ARG A 183 -10.07 -15.21 -1.68
N GLN A 184 -9.81 -16.26 -0.94
CA GLN A 184 -10.83 -17.23 -0.51
C GLN A 184 -11.87 -16.56 0.40
N LEU A 185 -11.42 -15.78 1.39
CA LEU A 185 -12.27 -15.01 2.30
C LEU A 185 -13.07 -13.92 1.56
N ALA A 186 -12.44 -13.22 0.62
CA ALA A 186 -13.08 -12.17 -0.15
C ALA A 186 -14.12 -12.72 -1.17
N ALA A 187 -13.97 -13.98 -1.60
CA ALA A 187 -14.85 -14.62 -2.56
C ALA A 187 -15.93 -15.51 -1.93
N SER A 188 -15.80 -15.87 -0.64
CA SER A 188 -16.73 -16.76 0.04
C SER A 188 -17.77 -15.97 0.84
N GLU A 189 -19.00 -16.43 0.79
CA GLU A 189 -19.93 -16.20 1.88
C GLU A 189 -19.37 -16.90 3.11
N VAL A 190 -18.69 -16.15 3.99
CA VAL A 190 -18.09 -16.68 5.22
C VAL A 190 -19.20 -16.98 6.22
N THR A 191 -19.88 -18.11 6.03
CA THR A 191 -21.04 -18.52 6.81
C THR A 191 -20.74 -18.69 8.30
N LEU A 192 -19.65 -19.36 8.67
CA LEU A 192 -19.39 -19.71 10.09
C LEU A 192 -19.06 -18.54 11.01
N LEU A 193 -18.39 -17.49 10.52
CA LEU A 193 -18.11 -16.30 11.33
C LEU A 193 -19.16 -15.20 11.09
N ALA A 194 -19.84 -15.20 9.96
CA ALA A 194 -20.94 -14.30 9.68
C ALA A 194 -22.12 -14.54 10.61
N ASP A 195 -22.34 -15.78 11.04
CA ASP A 195 -23.40 -16.14 12.00
C ASP A 195 -23.19 -15.49 13.38
N TRP A 196 -21.94 -15.14 13.73
CA TRP A 196 -21.66 -14.39 14.94
C TRP A 196 -22.16 -12.93 14.86
N PHE A 197 -22.21 -12.37 13.66
CA PHE A 197 -22.78 -11.04 13.40
C PHE A 197 -24.28 -11.21 13.10
N SER A 198 -25.05 -11.47 14.14
CA SER A 198 -26.50 -11.69 14.03
C SER A 198 -27.22 -10.47 13.46
N LEU A 199 -28.09 -10.72 12.50
CA LEU A 199 -29.05 -9.74 11.96
C LEU A 199 -30.34 -9.66 12.79
N VAL A 200 -30.38 -10.32 13.94
CA VAL A 200 -31.54 -10.29 14.85
C VAL A 200 -31.77 -8.85 15.34
N GLY A 201 -32.98 -8.36 15.16
CA GLY A 201 -33.38 -6.99 15.52
C GLY A 201 -33.26 -5.96 14.40
N LEU A 202 -32.83 -6.35 13.19
CA LEU A 202 -32.99 -5.50 12.03
C LEU A 202 -34.45 -5.57 11.52
N ASP A 203 -35.01 -4.38 11.31
CA ASP A 203 -36.33 -4.29 10.67
C ASP A 203 -36.16 -4.62 9.17
N SER A 204 -36.78 -5.72 8.73
CA SER A 204 -36.69 -6.19 7.35
C SER A 204 -37.23 -5.18 6.32
N ALA A 205 -38.05 -4.21 6.74
CA ALA A 205 -38.55 -3.13 5.89
C ALA A 205 -37.44 -2.09 5.55
N LEU A 206 -36.41 -1.92 6.38
CA LEU A 206 -35.34 -0.97 6.15
C LEU A 206 -34.20 -1.51 5.28
N VAL A 207 -34.15 -2.81 5.03
CA VAL A 207 -33.08 -3.45 4.22
C VAL A 207 -33.37 -3.31 2.72
N THR A 208 -34.62 -3.03 2.32
CA THR A 208 -35.06 -2.96 0.92
C THR A 208 -35.20 -1.55 0.35
N GLU A 209 -34.96 -0.48 1.13
CA GLU A 209 -35.28 0.89 0.73
C GLU A 209 -34.10 1.71 0.14
N LYS A 210 -33.05 1.06 -0.38
CA LYS A 210 -32.03 1.71 -1.24
C LYS A 210 -31.58 0.76 -2.34
N ALA A 211 -32.46 0.43 -3.23
CA ALA A 211 -32.12 -0.09 -4.55
C ALA A 211 -32.29 1.05 -5.59
#